data_7711eb66eb23619f05b39b5522e2d5a4
#
_entry.id   7711eb66eb23619f05b39b5522e2d5a4
#
_cell.length_a   1.000
_cell.length_b   1.000
_cell.length_c   1.000
_cell.angle_alpha   90.00
_cell.angle_beta   90.00
_cell.angle_gamma   90.00
#
_symmetry.space_group_name_H-M   'P 1'
#
loop_
_entity.id
_entity.type
_entity.pdbx_description
1 polymer ?
#
loop_
_entity_poly.entity_id
_entity_poly.type
_entity_poly.pdbx_seq_one_letter_code
_entity_poly.pdbx_strand_id
1 'polypeptide(L)'
;MQAAVCLRGAPQKDERPVIKLGSDRYPPFNYFDEDGVPTGIDVDLVTEAFGRMGYRVEVHNIDWEKKNDLLKSGELDCIMGCFSLEGRLDDYRWAGSYMVSRQVVAVNPESDIYHLQDLAGKTLAVQSTTKPEGIFLRRNDPRIPKLEHLLSMGDRALIYTLLGKGYADAVGVHETSILQYMKDYDTEYRILPESLMTVGIGVAFDKEDRRSLCRELDKTLREMRQDGTSERIIGKYLENPKQYLEVEKLAY
;
A
#
# COMPACT_ATOMS: atom_id res chain seq x y z
N MET A 1 27.09 -53.57 -13.46
CA MET A 1 26.51 -52.47 -12.66
C MET A 1 25.94 -51.42 -13.61
N GLN A 2 24.61 -51.41 -13.80
CA GLN A 2 23.92 -50.42 -14.62
C GLN A 2 23.53 -49.24 -13.69
N ALA A 3 24.07 -48.06 -13.99
CA ALA A 3 23.70 -46.85 -13.31
C ALA A 3 22.30 -46.39 -13.78
N ALA A 4 21.34 -46.35 -12.88
CA ALA A 4 20.02 -45.78 -13.13
C ALA A 4 20.15 -44.25 -13.23
N VAL A 5 19.95 -43.74 -14.43
CA VAL A 5 19.84 -42.27 -14.67
C VAL A 5 18.44 -41.87 -14.18
N CYS A 6 18.38 -41.20 -13.04
CA CYS A 6 17.19 -40.46 -12.60
C CYS A 6 16.94 -39.29 -13.53
N LEU A 7 16.02 -39.44 -14.46
CA LEU A 7 15.45 -38.33 -15.22
C LEU A 7 14.70 -37.44 -14.24
N ARG A 8 15.26 -36.27 -13.90
CA ARG A 8 14.53 -35.17 -13.24
C ARG A 8 13.48 -34.74 -14.24
N GLY A 9 12.19 -34.98 -13.91
CA GLY A 9 11.09 -34.44 -14.69
C GLY A 9 11.22 -32.92 -14.86
N ALA A 10 10.90 -32.43 -16.06
CA ALA A 10 10.80 -30.99 -16.29
C ALA A 10 9.82 -30.37 -15.26
N PRO A 11 10.07 -29.13 -14.80
CA PRO A 11 9.18 -28.47 -13.85
C PRO A 11 7.76 -28.45 -14.47
N GLN A 12 6.80 -29.01 -13.76
CA GLN A 12 5.41 -29.05 -14.19
C GLN A 12 4.92 -27.61 -14.27
N LYS A 13 4.45 -27.18 -15.44
CA LYS A 13 3.95 -25.82 -15.65
C LYS A 13 2.74 -25.61 -14.73
N ASP A 14 2.78 -24.57 -13.91
CA ASP A 14 1.64 -24.20 -13.06
C ASP A 14 0.49 -23.74 -13.95
N GLU A 15 -0.55 -24.56 -14.06
CA GLU A 15 -1.71 -24.34 -14.94
C GLU A 15 -2.84 -23.54 -14.26
N ARG A 16 -2.65 -23.11 -13.01
CA ARG A 16 -3.66 -22.32 -12.32
C ARG A 16 -3.94 -21.02 -13.08
N PRO A 17 -5.21 -20.57 -13.11
CA PRO A 17 -5.54 -19.28 -13.72
C PRO A 17 -4.78 -18.14 -13.03
N VAL A 18 -4.46 -17.11 -13.80
CA VAL A 18 -3.64 -15.97 -13.36
C VAL A 18 -4.54 -14.83 -12.94
N ILE A 19 -4.20 -14.19 -11.83
CA ILE A 19 -4.72 -12.88 -11.41
C ILE A 19 -3.64 -11.84 -11.68
N LYS A 20 -3.97 -10.83 -12.48
CA LYS A 20 -3.09 -9.69 -12.77
C LYS A 20 -3.34 -8.60 -11.75
N LEU A 21 -2.39 -8.44 -10.84
CA LEU A 21 -2.43 -7.45 -9.77
C LEU A 21 -1.58 -6.23 -10.13
N GLY A 22 -2.17 -5.04 -10.11
CA GLY A 22 -1.46 -3.79 -10.32
C GLY A 22 -1.10 -3.09 -8.99
N SER A 23 0.14 -2.61 -8.89
CA SER A 23 0.61 -1.75 -7.79
C SER A 23 1.79 -0.91 -8.26
N ASP A 24 2.04 0.24 -7.63
CA ASP A 24 3.32 0.95 -7.74
C ASP A 24 4.32 0.41 -6.72
N ARG A 25 5.59 0.77 -6.85
CA ARG A 25 6.63 0.39 -5.87
C ARG A 25 6.38 1.13 -4.55
N TYR A 26 6.03 0.38 -3.49
CA TYR A 26 5.70 0.94 -2.19
C TYR A 26 6.14 0.04 -1.01
N PRO A 27 7.44 0.01 -0.64
CA PRO A 27 7.90 -0.69 0.55
C PRO A 27 7.20 -0.16 1.82
N PRO A 28 6.85 -1.04 2.79
CA PRO A 28 7.01 -2.49 2.80
C PRO A 28 5.83 -3.26 2.18
N PHE A 29 4.93 -2.61 1.44
CA PHE A 29 3.70 -3.21 0.91
C PHE A 29 3.91 -3.96 -0.39
N ASN A 30 4.54 -3.31 -1.36
CA ASN A 30 4.85 -3.89 -2.67
C ASN A 30 6.19 -3.36 -3.19
N TYR A 31 7.13 -4.24 -3.47
CA TYR A 31 8.42 -3.94 -4.06
C TYR A 31 9.02 -5.21 -4.67
N PHE A 32 10.16 -5.08 -5.34
CA PHE A 32 10.93 -6.23 -5.84
C PHE A 32 12.18 -6.38 -4.97
N ASP A 33 12.49 -7.61 -4.60
CA ASP A 33 13.74 -7.93 -3.91
C ASP A 33 14.95 -7.85 -4.85
N GLU A 34 16.14 -8.21 -4.33
CA GLU A 34 17.40 -8.17 -5.09
C GLU A 34 17.41 -9.13 -6.29
N ASP A 35 16.62 -10.20 -6.24
CA ASP A 35 16.47 -11.18 -7.31
C ASP A 35 15.35 -10.79 -8.32
N GLY A 36 14.69 -9.65 -8.09
CA GLY A 36 13.59 -9.16 -8.93
C GLY A 36 12.27 -9.89 -8.66
N VAL A 37 12.12 -10.54 -7.51
CA VAL A 37 10.89 -11.22 -7.12
C VAL A 37 9.96 -10.24 -6.40
N PRO A 38 8.67 -10.15 -6.80
CA PRO A 38 7.69 -9.34 -6.09
C PRO A 38 7.54 -9.79 -4.64
N THR A 39 7.63 -8.86 -3.71
CA THR A 39 7.58 -9.11 -2.27
C THR A 39 6.90 -7.94 -1.54
N GLY A 40 6.60 -8.13 -0.27
CA GLY A 40 5.96 -7.13 0.59
C GLY A 40 4.66 -7.63 1.21
N ILE A 41 4.14 -6.85 2.16
CA ILE A 41 2.94 -7.22 2.93
C ILE A 41 1.77 -7.55 2.00
N ASP A 42 1.52 -6.66 1.05
CA ASP A 42 0.40 -6.78 0.12
C ASP A 42 0.59 -7.98 -0.81
N VAL A 43 1.78 -8.11 -1.38
CA VAL A 43 2.13 -9.21 -2.29
C VAL A 43 1.97 -10.56 -1.60
N ASP A 44 2.52 -10.71 -0.38
CA ASP A 44 2.45 -11.96 0.36
C ASP A 44 1.01 -12.30 0.76
N LEU A 45 0.24 -11.31 1.24
CA LEU A 45 -1.17 -11.52 1.63
C LEU A 45 -2.03 -11.97 0.46
N VAL A 46 -1.93 -11.27 -0.68
CA VAL A 46 -2.77 -11.56 -1.83
C VAL A 46 -2.34 -12.83 -2.55
N THR A 47 -1.04 -13.14 -2.57
CA THR A 47 -0.53 -14.40 -3.14
C THR A 47 -1.02 -15.61 -2.34
N GLU A 48 -1.00 -15.54 -1.01
CA GLU A 48 -1.56 -16.58 -0.14
C GLU A 48 -3.07 -16.68 -0.33
N ALA A 49 -3.80 -15.56 -0.34
CA ALA A 49 -5.25 -15.56 -0.49
C ALA A 49 -5.71 -16.16 -1.82
N PHE A 50 -5.15 -15.69 -2.93
CA PHE A 50 -5.47 -16.24 -4.24
C PHE A 50 -4.96 -17.68 -4.41
N GLY A 51 -3.85 -18.04 -3.79
CA GLY A 51 -3.37 -19.40 -3.72
C GLY A 51 -4.39 -20.35 -3.11
N ARG A 52 -5.03 -19.98 -1.98
CA ARG A 52 -6.14 -20.72 -1.35
C ARG A 52 -7.36 -20.84 -2.25
N MET A 53 -7.59 -19.85 -3.10
CA MET A 53 -8.68 -19.83 -4.07
C MET A 53 -8.36 -20.59 -5.37
N GLY A 54 -7.15 -21.15 -5.51
CA GLY A 54 -6.72 -21.92 -6.69
C GLY A 54 -6.17 -21.07 -7.85
N TYR A 55 -5.79 -19.81 -7.58
CA TYR A 55 -5.16 -18.92 -8.56
C TYR A 55 -3.66 -18.77 -8.29
N ARG A 56 -2.93 -18.26 -9.29
CA ARG A 56 -1.61 -17.66 -9.12
C ARG A 56 -1.69 -16.14 -9.39
N VAL A 57 -0.81 -15.39 -8.75
CA VAL A 57 -0.76 -13.93 -8.90
C VAL A 57 0.42 -13.54 -9.77
N GLU A 58 0.18 -12.59 -10.67
CA GLU A 58 1.20 -11.90 -11.45
C GLU A 58 1.15 -10.43 -11.09
N VAL A 59 2.23 -9.93 -10.47
CA VAL A 59 2.31 -8.54 -9.99
C VAL A 59 2.88 -7.66 -11.08
N HIS A 60 2.12 -6.61 -11.44
CA HIS A 60 2.50 -5.61 -12.43
C HIS A 60 2.84 -4.29 -11.73
N ASN A 61 4.06 -3.80 -11.95
CA ASN A 61 4.42 -2.45 -11.53
C ASN A 61 3.81 -1.43 -12.51
N ILE A 62 2.94 -0.55 -12.01
CA ILE A 62 2.16 0.38 -12.82
C ILE A 62 2.47 1.84 -12.47
N ASP A 63 2.20 2.73 -13.41
CA ASP A 63 1.97 4.13 -13.13
C ASP A 63 0.67 4.28 -12.34
N TRP A 64 0.76 4.71 -11.07
CA TRP A 64 -0.39 4.77 -10.17
C TRP A 64 -1.51 5.69 -10.66
N GLU A 65 -1.20 6.70 -11.46
CA GLU A 65 -2.20 7.59 -12.04
C GLU A 65 -3.10 6.87 -13.05
N LYS A 66 -2.59 5.81 -13.71
CA LYS A 66 -3.30 5.01 -14.73
C LYS A 66 -4.12 3.85 -14.16
N LYS A 67 -4.08 3.62 -12.84
CA LYS A 67 -4.73 2.46 -12.19
C LYS A 67 -6.18 2.24 -12.59
N ASN A 68 -6.96 3.32 -12.73
CA ASN A 68 -8.38 3.23 -13.08
C ASN A 68 -8.61 2.79 -14.54
N ASP A 69 -7.79 3.30 -15.45
CA ASP A 69 -7.89 2.95 -16.85
C ASP A 69 -7.49 1.49 -17.09
N LEU A 70 -6.45 1.03 -16.39
CA LEU A 70 -5.95 -0.35 -16.42
C LEU A 70 -6.97 -1.35 -15.85
N LEU A 71 -7.68 -1.00 -14.78
CA LEU A 71 -8.79 -1.81 -14.25
C LEU A 71 -9.95 -1.85 -15.22
N LYS A 72 -10.37 -0.68 -15.73
CA LYS A 72 -11.52 -0.54 -16.62
C LYS A 72 -11.31 -1.23 -17.97
N SER A 73 -10.09 -1.23 -18.49
CA SER A 73 -9.74 -1.95 -19.72
C SER A 73 -9.67 -3.47 -19.55
N GLY A 74 -9.58 -3.96 -18.31
CA GLY A 74 -9.36 -5.37 -18.00
C GLY A 74 -7.90 -5.83 -18.21
N GLU A 75 -6.95 -4.89 -18.37
CA GLU A 75 -5.53 -5.21 -18.36
C GLU A 75 -5.09 -5.71 -16.98
N LEU A 76 -5.75 -5.24 -15.90
CA LEU A 76 -5.58 -5.71 -14.54
C LEU A 76 -6.91 -6.27 -14.01
N ASP A 77 -6.82 -7.30 -13.19
CA ASP A 77 -7.96 -7.85 -12.45
C ASP A 77 -8.28 -7.07 -11.19
N CYS A 78 -7.24 -6.61 -10.49
CA CYS A 78 -7.35 -5.84 -9.26
C CYS A 78 -6.11 -4.97 -9.03
N ILE A 79 -6.23 -4.02 -8.11
CA ILE A 79 -5.13 -3.16 -7.65
C ILE A 79 -5.03 -3.17 -6.13
N MET A 80 -3.80 -2.98 -5.64
CA MET A 80 -3.50 -2.73 -4.23
C MET A 80 -2.24 -1.86 -4.14
N GLY A 81 -1.64 -1.72 -2.98
CA GLY A 81 -0.49 -0.84 -2.74
C GLY A 81 -0.81 0.11 -1.60
N CYS A 82 -1.11 -0.47 -0.42
CA CYS A 82 -1.61 0.28 0.72
C CYS A 82 -2.83 1.15 0.36
N PHE A 83 -3.73 0.60 -0.44
CA PHE A 83 -4.83 1.35 -1.03
C PHE A 83 -6.02 1.46 -0.08
N SER A 84 -6.30 2.72 0.36
CA SER A 84 -7.31 3.00 1.39
C SER A 84 -8.72 3.08 0.81
N LEU A 85 -9.68 2.50 1.57
CA LEU A 85 -11.10 2.44 1.21
C LEU A 85 -11.85 3.76 1.45
N GLU A 86 -11.45 4.53 2.48
CA GLU A 86 -12.20 5.72 2.94
C GLU A 86 -12.44 6.71 1.79
N GLY A 87 -13.73 7.09 1.62
CA GLY A 87 -14.17 8.01 0.57
C GLY A 87 -13.97 7.50 -0.86
N ARG A 88 -13.86 6.17 -1.02
CA ARG A 88 -13.78 5.46 -2.31
C ARG A 88 -14.64 4.20 -2.34
N LEU A 89 -15.51 4.02 -1.36
CA LEU A 89 -16.36 2.82 -1.27
C LEU A 89 -17.26 2.66 -2.49
N ASP A 90 -17.70 3.78 -3.07
CA ASP A 90 -18.55 3.80 -4.25
C ASP A 90 -17.78 3.77 -5.58
N ASP A 91 -16.47 3.93 -5.56
CA ASP A 91 -15.63 4.00 -6.77
C ASP A 91 -15.18 2.62 -7.25
N TYR A 92 -15.09 1.65 -6.33
CA TYR A 92 -14.57 0.30 -6.57
C TYR A 92 -15.42 -0.76 -5.89
N ARG A 93 -15.20 -2.01 -6.28
CA ARG A 93 -15.58 -3.15 -5.46
C ARG A 93 -14.37 -3.54 -4.61
N TRP A 94 -14.59 -3.68 -3.31
CA TRP A 94 -13.52 -3.88 -2.35
C TRP A 94 -13.51 -5.28 -1.73
N ALA A 95 -12.32 -5.88 -1.65
CA ALA A 95 -12.05 -7.00 -0.76
C ALA A 95 -11.18 -6.51 0.42
N GLY A 96 -11.64 -6.70 1.63
CA GLY A 96 -11.02 -6.18 2.87
C GLY A 96 -11.84 -5.01 3.43
N SER A 97 -11.45 -4.36 4.57
CA SER A 97 -10.06 -4.08 5.00
C SER A 97 -9.34 -5.33 5.50
N TYR A 98 -8.13 -5.57 4.98
CA TYR A 98 -7.27 -6.63 5.47
C TYR A 98 -6.30 -6.14 6.55
N MET A 99 -5.99 -4.84 6.60
CA MET A 99 -5.23 -4.19 7.67
C MET A 99 -5.58 -2.71 7.80
N VAL A 100 -5.13 -2.08 8.88
CA VAL A 100 -5.20 -0.62 9.09
C VAL A 100 -3.84 0.02 8.91
N SER A 101 -3.82 1.29 8.49
CA SER A 101 -2.62 2.11 8.42
C SER A 101 -2.89 3.56 8.80
N ARG A 102 -1.92 4.22 9.42
CA ARG A 102 -1.97 5.65 9.74
C ARG A 102 -1.39 6.46 8.60
N GLN A 103 -2.10 7.51 8.20
CA GLN A 103 -1.56 8.58 7.36
C GLN A 103 -0.95 9.63 8.27
N VAL A 104 0.30 9.99 8.04
CA VAL A 104 1.08 10.88 8.91
C VAL A 104 1.77 11.96 8.09
N VAL A 105 2.28 12.96 8.79
CA VAL A 105 3.24 13.93 8.25
C VAL A 105 4.60 13.66 8.86
N ALA A 106 5.63 13.63 8.01
CA ALA A 106 7.02 13.51 8.43
C ALA A 106 7.84 14.72 7.96
N VAL A 107 8.82 15.11 8.76
CA VAL A 107 9.69 16.26 8.57
C VAL A 107 11.14 15.91 8.87
N ASN A 108 12.09 16.74 8.43
CA ASN A 108 13.48 16.58 8.85
C ASN A 108 13.60 16.72 10.38
N PRO A 109 14.54 16.01 11.05
CA PRO A 109 14.68 16.03 12.49
C PRO A 109 14.86 17.44 13.07
N GLU A 110 15.62 18.28 12.37
CA GLU A 110 15.94 19.67 12.76
C GLU A 110 14.86 20.68 12.40
N SER A 111 13.72 20.23 11.84
CA SER A 111 12.61 21.10 11.44
C SER A 111 11.94 21.76 12.65
N ASP A 112 11.49 23.00 12.49
CA ASP A 112 10.68 23.76 13.43
C ASP A 112 9.18 23.37 13.43
N ILE A 113 8.78 22.39 12.62
CA ILE A 113 7.41 21.88 12.50
C ILE A 113 7.21 20.74 13.52
N TYR A 114 6.49 20.97 14.60
CA TYR A 114 6.20 19.99 15.66
C TYR A 114 4.75 19.48 15.63
N HIS A 115 3.83 20.26 15.05
CA HIS A 115 2.40 19.98 14.97
C HIS A 115 1.86 20.27 13.57
N LEU A 116 0.68 19.74 13.23
CA LEU A 116 0.05 20.00 11.93
C LEU A 116 -0.17 21.50 11.67
N GLN A 117 -0.43 22.28 12.70
CA GLN A 117 -0.62 23.75 12.57
C GLN A 117 0.65 24.48 12.13
N ASP A 118 1.83 23.94 12.41
CA ASP A 118 3.12 24.53 12.03
C ASP A 118 3.40 24.40 10.52
N LEU A 119 2.56 23.63 9.81
CA LEU A 119 2.60 23.55 8.34
C LEU A 119 2.11 24.86 7.66
N ALA A 120 1.61 25.84 8.41
CA ALA A 120 1.17 27.13 7.87
C ALA A 120 2.30 27.82 7.09
N GLY A 121 2.07 28.10 5.79
CA GLY A 121 3.06 28.74 4.92
C GLY A 121 4.27 27.85 4.55
N LYS A 122 4.23 26.54 4.82
CA LYS A 122 5.27 25.58 4.46
C LYS A 122 4.95 24.87 3.14
N THR A 123 5.94 24.20 2.59
CA THR A 123 5.83 23.35 1.39
C THR A 123 5.73 21.89 1.81
N LEU A 124 4.66 21.22 1.39
CA LEU A 124 4.43 19.80 1.68
C LEU A 124 4.40 18.98 0.37
N ALA A 125 5.09 17.86 0.34
CA ALA A 125 5.05 16.92 -0.78
C ALA A 125 4.19 15.70 -0.48
N VAL A 126 3.42 15.25 -1.48
CA VAL A 126 2.55 14.07 -1.44
C VAL A 126 2.61 13.33 -2.77
N GLN A 127 2.23 12.07 -2.77
CA GLN A 127 1.97 11.38 -4.03
C GLN A 127 0.58 11.78 -4.56
N SER A 128 0.50 12.01 -5.87
CA SER A 128 -0.76 12.35 -6.55
C SER A 128 -1.80 11.23 -6.43
N THR A 129 -3.07 11.59 -6.48
CA THR A 129 -4.24 10.70 -6.37
C THR A 129 -4.33 9.90 -5.07
N THR A 130 -3.59 10.33 -4.01
CA THR A 130 -3.59 9.69 -2.68
C THR A 130 -4.49 10.42 -1.67
N LYS A 131 -4.70 9.82 -0.51
CA LYS A 131 -5.48 10.43 0.58
C LYS A 131 -4.82 11.68 1.16
N PRO A 132 -3.51 11.70 1.47
CA PRO A 132 -2.85 12.92 1.93
C PRO A 132 -3.07 14.09 0.96
N GLU A 133 -2.87 13.89 -0.35
CA GLU A 133 -3.15 14.93 -1.34
C GLU A 133 -4.58 15.48 -1.21
N GLY A 134 -5.57 14.57 -1.18
CA GLY A 134 -6.97 14.96 -1.07
C GLY A 134 -7.29 15.73 0.22
N ILE A 135 -6.65 15.42 1.35
CA ILE A 135 -6.81 16.14 2.62
C ILE A 135 -6.31 17.57 2.48
N PHE A 136 -5.10 17.76 1.96
CA PHE A 136 -4.48 19.09 1.83
C PHE A 136 -5.13 19.94 0.73
N LEU A 137 -5.63 19.34 -0.35
CA LEU A 137 -6.35 20.06 -1.40
C LEU A 137 -7.73 20.55 -0.92
N ARG A 138 -8.51 19.72 -0.25
CA ARG A 138 -9.87 20.08 0.19
C ARG A 138 -9.92 20.98 1.40
N ARG A 139 -8.92 20.87 2.29
CA ARG A 139 -8.82 21.67 3.52
C ARG A 139 -10.12 21.71 4.34
N ASN A 140 -10.83 20.60 4.41
CA ASN A 140 -12.06 20.48 5.19
C ASN A 140 -11.82 19.96 6.62
N ASP A 141 -10.57 19.69 6.99
CA ASP A 141 -10.13 19.39 8.35
C ASP A 141 -9.58 20.67 8.99
N PRO A 142 -10.15 21.17 10.10
CA PRO A 142 -9.71 22.42 10.74
C PRO A 142 -8.28 22.36 11.30
N ARG A 143 -7.71 21.16 11.43
CA ARG A 143 -6.32 20.96 11.86
C ARG A 143 -5.32 21.30 10.74
N ILE A 144 -5.79 21.36 9.49
CA ILE A 144 -4.93 21.53 8.31
C ILE A 144 -4.84 23.03 7.97
N PRO A 145 -3.68 23.67 8.17
CA PRO A 145 -3.49 25.07 7.84
C PRO A 145 -3.33 25.30 6.33
N LYS A 146 -3.29 26.57 5.92
CA LYS A 146 -2.95 26.93 4.55
C LYS A 146 -1.45 26.72 4.32
N LEU A 147 -1.10 25.83 3.39
CA LEU A 147 0.26 25.65 2.91
C LEU A 147 0.66 26.81 1.97
N GLU A 148 1.96 27.06 1.83
CA GLU A 148 2.50 27.87 0.72
C GLU A 148 2.42 27.06 -0.58
N HIS A 149 2.95 25.81 -0.57
CA HIS A 149 2.93 24.94 -1.72
C HIS A 149 2.54 23.50 -1.34
N LEU A 150 1.72 22.87 -2.19
CA LEU A 150 1.49 21.44 -2.18
C LEU A 150 2.12 20.85 -3.45
N LEU A 151 3.16 20.03 -3.29
CA LEU A 151 3.86 19.37 -4.39
C LEU A 151 3.30 17.97 -4.56
N SER A 152 2.51 17.76 -5.63
CA SER A 152 1.93 16.44 -5.97
C SER A 152 2.81 15.74 -6.99
N MET A 153 3.41 14.60 -6.61
CA MET A 153 4.33 13.84 -7.44
C MET A 153 3.68 12.52 -7.90
N GLY A 154 3.82 12.18 -9.18
CA GLY A 154 3.36 10.88 -9.69
C GLY A 154 4.18 9.73 -9.10
N ASP A 155 5.50 9.91 -9.03
CA ASP A 155 6.43 8.94 -8.43
C ASP A 155 6.62 9.21 -6.93
N ARG A 156 6.32 8.21 -6.12
CA ARG A 156 6.46 8.25 -4.66
C ARG A 156 7.88 8.46 -4.17
N ALA A 157 8.88 7.93 -4.87
CA ALA A 157 10.29 8.08 -4.47
C ALA A 157 10.73 9.54 -4.50
N LEU A 158 10.12 10.38 -5.35
CA LEU A 158 10.42 11.80 -5.44
C LEU A 158 10.04 12.57 -4.18
N ILE A 159 8.95 12.20 -3.48
CA ILE A 159 8.54 12.95 -2.27
C ILE A 159 9.58 12.84 -1.16
N TYR A 160 10.21 11.67 -0.99
CA TYR A 160 11.30 11.50 -0.01
C TYR A 160 12.56 12.25 -0.43
N THR A 161 12.85 12.28 -1.74
CA THR A 161 13.95 13.07 -2.30
C THR A 161 13.75 14.56 -2.06
N LEU A 162 12.53 15.07 -2.26
CA LEU A 162 12.20 16.48 -2.00
C LEU A 162 12.39 16.83 -0.53
N LEU A 163 11.96 15.98 0.41
CA LEU A 163 12.16 16.18 1.83
C LEU A 163 13.65 16.17 2.19
N GLY A 164 14.38 15.13 1.76
CA GLY A 164 15.81 14.96 2.06
C GLY A 164 16.71 16.06 1.48
N LYS A 165 16.29 16.68 0.37
CA LYS A 165 17.00 17.83 -0.26
C LYS A 165 16.53 19.19 0.23
N GLY A 166 15.52 19.25 1.11
CA GLY A 166 14.97 20.52 1.61
C GLY A 166 14.14 21.29 0.59
N TYR A 167 13.69 20.66 -0.50
CA TYR A 167 12.73 21.25 -1.44
C TYR A 167 11.29 21.18 -0.96
N ALA A 168 11.00 20.29 -0.02
CA ALA A 168 9.78 20.25 0.77
C ALA A 168 10.14 20.29 2.25
N ASP A 169 9.34 20.99 3.05
CA ASP A 169 9.49 21.06 4.51
C ASP A 169 8.93 19.81 5.19
N ALA A 170 7.94 19.17 4.54
CA ALA A 170 7.25 18.01 5.06
C ALA A 170 6.76 17.08 3.94
N VAL A 171 6.44 15.83 4.30
CA VAL A 171 5.79 14.84 3.42
C VAL A 171 4.55 14.24 4.09
N GLY A 172 3.48 14.00 3.30
CA GLY A 172 2.29 13.28 3.73
C GLY A 172 2.30 11.85 3.21
N VAL A 173 2.38 10.84 4.10
CA VAL A 173 2.62 9.43 3.75
C VAL A 173 1.96 8.46 4.72
N HIS A 174 1.96 7.16 4.38
CA HIS A 174 1.70 6.10 5.36
C HIS A 174 2.88 5.97 6.35
N GLU A 175 2.58 5.86 7.65
CA GLU A 175 3.56 5.73 8.71
C GLU A 175 4.53 4.56 8.49
N THR A 176 3.99 3.40 8.12
CA THR A 176 4.80 2.20 7.84
C THR A 176 5.77 2.39 6.68
N SER A 177 5.40 3.21 5.69
CA SER A 177 6.26 3.50 4.55
C SER A 177 7.43 4.41 4.89
N ILE A 178 7.21 5.48 5.66
CA ILE A 178 8.32 6.35 6.08
C ILE A 178 9.26 5.63 7.06
N LEU A 179 8.73 4.79 7.96
CA LEU A 179 9.54 3.96 8.84
C LEU A 179 10.42 2.98 8.04
N GLN A 180 9.86 2.34 7.01
CA GLN A 180 10.63 1.47 6.12
C GLN A 180 11.69 2.26 5.34
N TYR A 181 11.34 3.44 4.81
CA TYR A 181 12.30 4.30 4.10
C TYR A 181 13.48 4.70 4.99
N MET A 182 13.22 5.09 6.25
CA MET A 182 14.27 5.42 7.21
C MET A 182 15.21 4.24 7.44
N LYS A 183 14.68 3.03 7.56
CA LYS A 183 15.46 1.80 7.73
C LYS A 183 16.29 1.46 6.48
N ASP A 184 15.69 1.55 5.29
CA ASP A 184 16.33 1.15 4.03
C ASP A 184 17.48 2.08 3.63
N TYR A 185 17.39 3.38 3.98
CA TYR A 185 18.35 4.41 3.58
C TYR A 185 19.21 4.95 4.72
N ASP A 186 19.14 4.32 5.91
CA ASP A 186 19.87 4.75 7.12
C ASP A 186 19.74 6.27 7.35
N THR A 187 18.49 6.75 7.33
CA THR A 187 18.16 8.17 7.49
C THR A 187 17.09 8.35 8.57
N GLU A 188 17.00 9.55 9.12
CA GLU A 188 16.06 9.87 10.17
C GLU A 188 15.11 10.96 9.73
N TYR A 189 13.82 10.78 10.02
CA TYR A 189 12.77 11.78 9.92
C TYR A 189 11.93 11.77 11.20
N ARG A 190 11.40 12.92 11.56
CA ARG A 190 10.48 13.02 12.68
C ARG A 190 9.04 12.98 12.17
N ILE A 191 8.27 12.00 12.67
CA ILE A 191 6.85 11.89 12.41
C ILE A 191 6.12 12.80 13.41
N LEU A 192 5.18 13.62 12.92
CA LEU A 192 4.37 14.46 13.78
C LEU A 192 3.45 13.60 14.67
N PRO A 193 3.16 14.06 15.91
CA PRO A 193 2.35 13.27 16.85
C PRO A 193 0.90 13.08 16.37
N GLU A 194 0.34 14.07 15.64
CA GLU A 194 -1.00 13.97 15.10
C GLU A 194 -0.99 13.20 13.77
N SER A 195 -1.83 12.17 13.68
CA SER A 195 -2.10 11.54 12.40
C SER A 195 -3.11 12.35 11.59
N LEU A 196 -2.97 12.35 10.27
CA LEU A 196 -3.97 12.89 9.36
C LEU A 196 -5.26 12.07 9.46
N MET A 197 -5.13 10.76 9.41
CA MET A 197 -6.23 9.79 9.59
C MET A 197 -5.68 8.37 9.77
N THR A 198 -6.51 7.48 10.30
CA THR A 198 -6.31 6.03 10.23
C THR A 198 -7.26 5.48 9.17
N VAL A 199 -6.75 4.65 8.29
CA VAL A 199 -7.47 4.12 7.12
C VAL A 199 -7.44 2.60 7.09
N GLY A 200 -8.50 2.01 6.56
CA GLY A 200 -8.51 0.61 6.16
C GLY A 200 -7.89 0.42 4.79
N ILE A 201 -7.15 -0.66 4.61
CA ILE A 201 -6.47 -0.99 3.37
C ILE A 201 -7.13 -2.22 2.76
N GLY A 202 -7.40 -2.18 1.47
CA GLY A 202 -8.06 -3.26 0.75
C GLY A 202 -7.52 -3.47 -0.66
N VAL A 203 -8.05 -4.52 -1.29
CA VAL A 203 -7.85 -4.81 -2.71
C VAL A 203 -9.05 -4.27 -3.48
N ALA A 204 -8.79 -3.44 -4.48
CA ALA A 204 -9.84 -2.82 -5.29
C ALA A 204 -9.96 -3.51 -6.65
N PHE A 205 -11.19 -3.75 -7.05
CA PHE A 205 -11.60 -4.26 -8.35
C PHE A 205 -12.41 -3.19 -9.08
N ASP A 206 -12.51 -3.30 -10.39
CA ASP A 206 -13.41 -2.43 -11.15
C ASP A 206 -14.83 -2.48 -10.59
N LYS A 207 -15.49 -1.34 -10.53
CA LYS A 207 -16.86 -1.23 -10.01
C LYS A 207 -17.85 -2.11 -10.78
N GLU A 208 -17.64 -2.27 -12.07
CA GLU A 208 -18.50 -3.05 -12.96
C GLU A 208 -18.09 -4.53 -13.03
N ASP A 209 -17.03 -4.96 -12.33
CA ASP A 209 -16.65 -6.37 -12.29
C ASP A 209 -17.78 -7.21 -11.66
N ARG A 210 -18.36 -8.12 -12.45
CA ARG A 210 -19.46 -9.01 -12.03
C ARG A 210 -19.02 -10.38 -11.55
N ARG A 211 -17.71 -10.68 -11.61
CA ARG A 211 -17.16 -11.96 -11.11
C ARG A 211 -17.34 -12.06 -9.59
N SER A 212 -17.40 -13.28 -9.10
CA SER A 212 -17.44 -13.54 -7.64
C SER A 212 -16.11 -13.26 -6.93
N LEU A 213 -15.06 -13.04 -7.71
CA LEU A 213 -13.66 -12.96 -7.28
C LEU A 213 -13.43 -12.00 -6.11
N CYS A 214 -13.97 -10.79 -6.17
CA CYS A 214 -13.85 -9.79 -5.10
C CYS A 214 -14.46 -10.31 -3.78
N ARG A 215 -15.66 -10.90 -3.84
CA ARG A 215 -16.35 -11.45 -2.65
C ARG A 215 -15.64 -12.66 -2.07
N GLU A 216 -15.11 -13.54 -2.93
CA GLU A 216 -14.36 -14.72 -2.51
C GLU A 216 -13.04 -14.32 -1.86
N LEU A 217 -12.31 -13.36 -2.45
CA LEU A 217 -11.10 -12.80 -1.87
C LEU A 217 -11.36 -12.17 -0.50
N ASP A 218 -12.41 -11.36 -0.37
CA ASP A 218 -12.80 -10.74 0.89
C ASP A 218 -13.08 -11.79 2.00
N LYS A 219 -13.77 -12.88 1.65
CA LYS A 219 -13.98 -14.01 2.56
C LYS A 219 -12.66 -14.66 2.96
N THR A 220 -11.79 -14.95 1.99
CA THR A 220 -10.50 -15.60 2.23
C THR A 220 -9.56 -14.73 3.09
N LEU A 221 -9.52 -13.41 2.88
CA LEU A 221 -8.75 -12.48 3.72
C LEU A 221 -9.27 -12.47 5.17
N ARG A 222 -10.58 -12.55 5.39
CA ARG A 222 -11.14 -12.71 6.75
C ARG A 222 -10.74 -14.03 7.40
N GLU A 223 -10.79 -15.12 6.66
CA GLU A 223 -10.35 -16.43 7.14
C GLU A 223 -8.86 -16.43 7.52
N MET A 224 -7.99 -15.80 6.69
CA MET A 224 -6.56 -15.64 6.98
C MET A 224 -6.29 -14.79 8.22
N ARG A 225 -7.15 -13.81 8.53
CA ARG A 225 -7.07 -13.03 9.76
C ARG A 225 -7.46 -13.90 10.97
N GLN A 226 -8.50 -14.73 10.84
CA GLN A 226 -8.98 -15.60 11.91
C GLN A 226 -8.01 -16.76 12.24
N ASP A 227 -7.36 -17.35 11.23
CA ASP A 227 -6.43 -18.45 11.40
C ASP A 227 -4.98 -18.02 11.72
N GLY A 228 -4.73 -16.71 11.86
CA GLY A 228 -3.42 -16.13 12.21
C GLY A 228 -2.46 -16.00 11.02
N THR A 229 -2.84 -16.38 9.81
CA THR A 229 -1.98 -16.25 8.62
C THR A 229 -1.65 -14.80 8.32
N SER A 230 -2.63 -13.88 8.41
CA SER A 230 -2.39 -12.44 8.20
C SER A 230 -1.39 -11.88 9.23
N GLU A 231 -1.52 -12.25 10.51
CA GLU A 231 -0.58 -11.84 11.56
C GLU A 231 0.84 -12.32 11.26
N ARG A 232 1.00 -13.58 10.87
CA ARG A 232 2.29 -14.17 10.53
C ARG A 232 2.93 -13.49 9.31
N ILE A 233 2.15 -13.16 8.29
CA ILE A 233 2.65 -12.48 7.08
C ILE A 233 3.08 -11.06 7.41
N ILE A 234 2.23 -10.25 8.06
CA ILE A 234 2.54 -8.87 8.45
C ILE A 234 3.76 -8.82 9.37
N GLY A 235 3.89 -9.80 10.29
CA GLY A 235 5.00 -9.91 11.23
C GLY A 235 6.37 -10.19 10.59
N LYS A 236 6.44 -10.54 9.31
CA LYS A 236 7.72 -10.61 8.57
C LYS A 236 8.30 -9.21 8.31
N TYR A 237 7.44 -8.20 8.23
CA TYR A 237 7.76 -6.84 7.77
C TYR A 237 7.67 -5.79 8.87
N LEU A 238 6.68 -5.94 9.77
CA LEU A 238 6.34 -4.96 10.80
C LEU A 238 6.37 -5.58 12.19
N GLU A 239 6.88 -4.80 13.15
CA GLU A 239 6.77 -5.14 14.56
C GLU A 239 5.31 -5.01 15.03
N ASN A 240 4.94 -5.80 16.06
CA ASN A 240 3.60 -5.80 16.65
C ASN A 240 2.45 -5.93 15.61
N PRO A 241 2.43 -6.98 14.76
CA PRO A 241 1.51 -7.11 13.64
C PRO A 241 0.03 -7.04 14.03
N LYS A 242 -0.34 -7.40 15.27
CA LYS A 242 -1.72 -7.36 15.76
C LYS A 242 -2.36 -5.97 15.70
N GLN A 243 -1.58 -4.92 15.95
CA GLN A 243 -2.10 -3.54 15.90
C GLN A 243 -2.61 -3.15 14.51
N TYR A 244 -2.06 -3.75 13.46
CA TYR A 244 -2.48 -3.49 12.07
C TYR A 244 -3.70 -4.31 11.64
N LEU A 245 -4.16 -5.26 12.48
CA LEU A 245 -5.32 -6.13 12.20
C LEU A 245 -6.60 -5.65 12.88
N GLU A 246 -6.58 -4.51 13.56
CA GLU A 246 -7.74 -3.94 14.28
C GLU A 246 -8.74 -3.25 13.35
N VAL A 247 -9.08 -3.89 12.24
CA VAL A 247 -9.96 -3.33 11.19
C VAL A 247 -11.39 -3.07 11.65
N GLU A 248 -11.87 -3.76 12.69
CA GLU A 248 -13.18 -3.55 13.29
C GLU A 248 -13.31 -2.20 14.02
N LYS A 249 -12.19 -1.54 14.32
CA LYS A 249 -12.18 -0.21 14.95
C LYS A 249 -12.37 0.94 13.95
N LEU A 250 -12.38 0.64 12.66
CA LEU A 250 -12.64 1.63 11.62
C LEU A 250 -14.14 1.98 11.60
N ALA A 251 -14.43 3.28 11.65
CA ALA A 251 -15.78 3.79 11.38
C ALA A 251 -15.90 4.08 9.89
N TYR A 252 -16.68 3.30 9.17
CA TYR A 252 -17.10 3.57 7.80
C TYR A 252 -18.47 4.24 7.75
#